data_8b379deab6e8852a2d32c09901b82009
#
_entry.id   8b379deab6e8852a2d32c09901b82009
#
_cell.length_a   1.000
_cell.length_b   1.000
_cell.length_c   1.000
_cell.angle_alpha   90.00
_cell.angle_beta   90.00
_cell.angle_gamma   90.00
#
_symmetry.space_group_name_H-M   'P 1'
#
loop_
_entity.id
_entity.type
_entity.pdbx_description
1 polymer ?
#
loop_
_entity_poly.entity_id
_entity_poly.type
_entity_poly.pdbx_seq_one_letter_code
_entity_poly.pdbx_strand_id
1 'polypeptide(L)'
;MAQVANIAQPTNNFFATNLSQADAELFAALEGELARQQNQIELIASENIVSRAVLQAQGSVLTNKYAEGYPKKRYYGGCEFADVAETLAIERAKKLFACEYINVQPNSGSQANQGVFNAILKPGDTILGQSLAAGGHLTHGAAPNQSGKWFNAIQYRRARR
;
A
#
# COMPACT_ATOMS: atom_id res chain seq x y z
N MET A 1 50.22 8.37 -29.76
CA MET A 1 48.74 8.12 -29.80
C MET A 1 48.47 6.92 -28.91
N ALA A 2 47.87 7.16 -27.74
CA ALA A 2 47.53 6.09 -26.82
C ALA A 2 46.30 5.35 -27.37
N GLN A 3 46.38 4.03 -27.57
CA GLN A 3 45.27 3.16 -27.89
C GLN A 3 44.31 3.17 -26.68
N VAL A 4 43.12 3.73 -26.86
CA VAL A 4 42.04 3.58 -25.90
C VAL A 4 41.62 2.10 -25.93
N ALA A 5 41.89 1.40 -24.87
CA ALA A 5 41.45 0.01 -24.73
C ALA A 5 39.92 -0.02 -24.83
N ASN A 6 39.41 -0.79 -25.78
CA ASN A 6 38.02 -1.06 -25.96
C ASN A 6 37.55 -1.90 -24.78
N ILE A 7 37.11 -1.25 -23.70
CA ILE A 7 36.48 -1.93 -22.56
C ILE A 7 35.18 -2.49 -23.09
N ALA A 8 35.15 -3.77 -23.41
CA ALA A 8 33.91 -4.49 -23.72
C ALA A 8 32.93 -4.19 -22.58
N GLN A 9 31.86 -3.45 -22.90
CA GLN A 9 30.77 -3.24 -21.96
C GLN A 9 30.28 -4.62 -21.54
N PRO A 10 30.24 -4.93 -20.24
CA PRO A 10 29.62 -6.16 -19.82
C PRO A 10 28.19 -6.15 -20.36
N THR A 11 27.83 -7.16 -21.12
CA THR A 11 26.46 -7.40 -21.57
C THR A 11 25.61 -7.83 -20.37
N ASN A 12 25.58 -6.95 -19.37
CA ASN A 12 24.80 -7.18 -18.17
C ASN A 12 23.37 -6.78 -18.51
N ASN A 13 22.57 -7.77 -18.87
CA ASN A 13 21.16 -7.65 -19.19
C ASN A 13 20.31 -7.38 -17.92
N PHE A 14 20.93 -6.87 -16.85
CA PHE A 14 20.34 -6.70 -15.53
C PHE A 14 18.96 -6.03 -15.57
N PHE A 15 18.85 -4.94 -16.33
CA PHE A 15 17.57 -4.18 -16.43
C PHE A 15 16.53 -4.81 -17.36
N ALA A 16 16.92 -5.81 -18.16
CA ALA A 16 16.05 -6.48 -19.13
C ALA A 16 15.78 -7.95 -18.79
N THR A 17 16.44 -8.47 -17.77
CA THR A 17 16.27 -9.85 -17.34
C THR A 17 14.94 -10.03 -16.63
N ASN A 18 14.14 -11.00 -17.06
CA ASN A 18 12.89 -11.35 -16.41
C ASN A 18 13.12 -12.04 -15.06
N LEU A 19 12.14 -11.94 -14.15
CA LEU A 19 12.23 -12.53 -12.82
C LEU A 19 12.54 -14.04 -12.86
N SER A 20 11.95 -14.78 -13.79
CA SER A 20 12.21 -16.22 -13.96
C SER A 20 13.68 -16.59 -14.21
N GLN A 21 14.47 -15.64 -14.71
CA GLN A 21 15.91 -15.81 -14.95
C GLN A 21 16.76 -15.16 -13.87
N ALA A 22 16.28 -14.05 -13.29
CA ALA A 22 17.00 -13.30 -12.27
C ALA A 22 16.90 -13.95 -10.88
N ASP A 23 15.73 -14.54 -10.56
CA ASP A 23 15.45 -15.21 -9.29
C ASP A 23 14.41 -16.31 -9.50
N ALA A 24 14.89 -17.50 -9.84
CA ALA A 24 14.03 -18.65 -10.14
C ALA A 24 13.28 -19.15 -8.89
N GLU A 25 13.83 -18.99 -7.69
CA GLU A 25 13.20 -19.41 -6.45
C GLU A 25 11.98 -18.54 -6.13
N LEU A 26 12.15 -17.22 -6.23
CA LEU A 26 11.03 -16.30 -6.05
C LEU A 26 9.98 -16.47 -7.16
N PHE A 27 10.41 -16.65 -8.41
CA PHE A 27 9.48 -16.89 -9.51
C PHE A 27 8.62 -18.15 -9.27
N ALA A 28 9.23 -19.24 -8.83
CA ALA A 28 8.50 -20.47 -8.48
C ALA A 28 7.49 -20.26 -7.33
N ALA A 29 7.83 -19.45 -6.34
CA ALA A 29 6.90 -19.11 -5.26
C ALA A 29 5.69 -18.31 -5.77
N LEU A 30 5.89 -17.37 -6.71
CA LEU A 30 4.79 -16.60 -7.32
C LEU A 30 3.88 -17.48 -8.19
N GLU A 31 4.45 -18.41 -8.97
CA GLU A 31 3.67 -19.38 -9.74
C GLU A 31 2.87 -20.32 -8.82
N GLY A 32 3.48 -20.75 -7.68
CA GLY A 32 2.79 -21.53 -6.68
C GLY A 32 1.62 -20.78 -6.03
N GLU A 33 1.80 -19.50 -5.73
CA GLU A 33 0.73 -18.66 -5.16
C GLU A 33 -0.39 -18.41 -6.19
N LEU A 34 -0.05 -18.20 -7.46
CA LEU A 34 -1.06 -18.10 -8.52
C LEU A 34 -1.89 -19.39 -8.60
N ALA A 35 -1.23 -20.55 -8.59
CA ALA A 35 -1.92 -21.84 -8.60
C ALA A 35 -2.80 -22.04 -7.34
N ARG A 36 -2.33 -21.59 -6.18
CA ARG A 36 -3.12 -21.62 -4.94
C ARG A 36 -4.40 -20.78 -5.09
N GLN A 37 -4.29 -19.55 -5.53
CA GLN A 37 -5.44 -18.64 -5.70
C GLN A 37 -6.45 -19.16 -6.73
N GLN A 38 -6.00 -19.85 -7.77
CA GLN A 38 -6.88 -20.43 -8.80
C GLN A 38 -7.61 -21.70 -8.34
N ASN A 39 -7.00 -22.46 -7.44
CA ASN A 39 -7.49 -23.82 -7.10
C ASN A 39 -8.02 -23.95 -5.66
N GLN A 40 -7.88 -22.93 -4.82
CA GLN A 40 -8.36 -22.92 -3.45
C GLN A 40 -9.45 -21.89 -3.23
N ILE A 41 -10.37 -22.18 -2.35
CA ILE A 41 -11.42 -21.23 -1.95
C ILE A 41 -10.84 -20.31 -0.89
N GLU A 42 -10.84 -19.00 -1.18
CA GLU A 42 -10.42 -17.99 -0.22
C GLU A 42 -11.62 -17.50 0.59
N LEU A 43 -11.52 -17.64 1.93
CA LEU A 43 -12.57 -17.25 2.88
C LEU A 43 -12.16 -16.08 3.78
N ILE A 44 -11.02 -15.44 3.53
CA ILE A 44 -10.59 -14.26 4.27
C ILE A 44 -11.29 -13.03 3.70
N ALA A 45 -12.27 -12.51 4.45
CA ALA A 45 -13.15 -11.43 3.98
C ALA A 45 -12.43 -10.12 3.62
N SER A 46 -11.21 -9.90 4.12
CA SER A 46 -10.39 -8.73 3.82
C SER A 46 -9.55 -8.86 2.54
N GLU A 47 -9.46 -10.04 1.95
CA GLU A 47 -8.74 -10.25 0.71
C GLU A 47 -9.59 -9.87 -0.51
N ASN A 48 -8.94 -9.23 -1.48
CA ASN A 48 -9.56 -8.79 -2.72
C ASN A 48 -8.68 -9.18 -3.91
N ILE A 49 -9.16 -10.11 -4.73
CA ILE A 49 -8.44 -10.53 -5.93
C ILE A 49 -8.46 -9.40 -6.94
N VAL A 50 -7.30 -8.83 -7.21
CA VAL A 50 -7.16 -7.69 -8.10
C VAL A 50 -7.08 -8.10 -9.56
N SER A 51 -7.45 -7.19 -10.47
CA SER A 51 -7.32 -7.43 -11.91
C SER A 51 -5.86 -7.38 -12.37
N ARG A 52 -5.60 -7.98 -13.54
CA ARG A 52 -4.28 -7.87 -14.20
C ARG A 52 -3.86 -6.42 -14.42
N ALA A 53 -4.80 -5.52 -14.74
CA ALA A 53 -4.51 -4.10 -14.92
C ALA A 53 -3.99 -3.44 -13.64
N VAL A 54 -4.53 -3.81 -12.48
CA VAL A 54 -4.02 -3.33 -11.18
C VAL A 54 -2.60 -3.85 -10.94
N LEU A 55 -2.33 -5.13 -11.19
CA LEU A 55 -0.97 -5.69 -11.05
C LEU A 55 0.03 -5.00 -11.99
N GLN A 56 -0.35 -4.71 -13.23
CA GLN A 56 0.49 -3.98 -14.19
C GLN A 56 0.77 -2.55 -13.74
N ALA A 57 -0.21 -1.86 -13.18
CA ALA A 57 -0.01 -0.50 -12.65
C ALA A 57 0.92 -0.50 -11.43
N GLN A 58 0.74 -1.44 -10.52
CA GLN A 58 1.56 -1.61 -9.32
C GLN A 58 3.02 -1.92 -9.63
N GLY A 59 3.28 -2.83 -10.58
CA GLY A 59 4.61 -3.23 -11.04
C GLY A 59 5.19 -2.35 -12.15
N SER A 60 4.72 -1.11 -12.30
CA SER A 60 5.17 -0.20 -13.34
C SER A 60 6.42 0.59 -12.95
N VAL A 61 6.97 1.35 -13.90
CA VAL A 61 8.12 2.24 -13.70
C VAL A 61 7.85 3.36 -12.68
N LEU A 62 6.61 3.60 -12.28
CA LEU A 62 6.28 4.50 -11.18
C LEU A 62 6.91 4.06 -9.85
N THR A 63 7.23 2.77 -9.71
CA THR A 63 7.99 2.21 -8.57
C THR A 63 9.34 2.91 -8.37
N ASN A 64 9.96 3.43 -9.43
CA ASN A 64 11.25 4.11 -9.38
C ASN A 64 11.15 5.57 -8.93
N LYS A 65 9.91 6.12 -8.86
CA LYS A 65 9.74 7.55 -8.64
C LYS A 65 9.46 7.89 -7.18
N TYR A 66 10.35 8.66 -6.58
CA TYR A 66 10.13 9.29 -5.28
C TYR A 66 9.32 10.59 -5.47
N ALA A 67 8.07 10.61 -5.00
CA ALA A 67 7.12 11.70 -5.24
C ALA A 67 6.56 12.28 -3.92
N GLU A 68 7.46 12.68 -3.01
CA GLU A 68 7.09 13.30 -1.74
C GLU A 68 6.31 14.59 -1.96
N GLY A 69 5.28 14.81 -1.14
CA GLY A 69 4.36 15.93 -1.25
C GLY A 69 3.04 15.53 -1.92
N TYR A 70 2.35 16.49 -2.50
CA TYR A 70 1.05 16.30 -3.16
C TYR A 70 1.11 16.75 -4.62
N PRO A 71 0.16 16.37 -5.47
CA PRO A 71 0.09 16.83 -6.86
C PRO A 71 0.25 18.35 -6.95
N LYS A 72 1.14 18.80 -7.82
CA LYS A 72 1.53 20.21 -8.02
C LYS A 72 2.23 20.88 -6.81
N LYS A 73 2.50 20.14 -5.74
CA LYS A 73 3.23 20.60 -4.55
C LYS A 73 4.23 19.53 -4.10
N ARG A 74 5.13 19.16 -5.00
CA ARG A 74 6.19 18.16 -4.76
C ARG A 74 7.47 18.84 -4.26
N TYR A 75 8.22 18.07 -3.47
CA TYR A 75 9.54 18.50 -3.02
C TYR A 75 10.62 18.28 -4.09
N TYR A 76 10.36 17.39 -5.07
CA TYR A 76 11.33 17.02 -6.11
C TYR A 76 10.72 17.16 -7.50
N GLY A 77 11.59 17.38 -8.51
CA GLY A 77 11.20 17.43 -9.91
C GLY A 77 10.89 16.05 -10.51
N GLY A 78 10.38 16.03 -11.75
CA GLY A 78 10.09 14.80 -12.48
C GLY A 78 8.85 14.04 -11.98
N CYS A 79 7.90 14.74 -11.34
CA CYS A 79 6.70 14.16 -10.77
C CYS A 79 5.45 14.32 -11.67
N GLU A 80 5.60 14.79 -12.89
CA GLU A 80 4.49 15.16 -13.78
C GLU A 80 3.53 14.00 -13.99
N PHE A 81 4.06 12.81 -14.22
CA PHE A 81 3.24 11.60 -14.44
C PHE A 81 2.76 10.97 -13.13
N ALA A 82 3.52 11.09 -12.04
CA ALA A 82 3.05 10.71 -10.71
C ALA A 82 1.86 11.58 -10.28
N ASP A 83 1.90 12.88 -10.60
CA ASP A 83 0.80 13.82 -10.37
C ASP A 83 -0.46 13.42 -11.14
N VAL A 84 -0.30 13.00 -12.41
CA VAL A 84 -1.43 12.51 -13.21
C VAL A 84 -2.05 11.28 -12.56
N ALA A 85 -1.24 10.28 -12.18
CA ALA A 85 -1.71 9.05 -11.57
C ALA A 85 -2.45 9.32 -10.25
N GLU A 86 -1.87 10.14 -9.36
CA GLU A 86 -2.49 10.49 -8.08
C GLU A 86 -3.76 11.32 -8.24
N THR A 87 -3.76 12.29 -9.16
CA THR A 87 -4.94 13.11 -9.46
C THR A 87 -6.10 12.26 -10.00
N LEU A 88 -5.82 11.32 -10.91
CA LEU A 88 -6.83 10.38 -11.40
C LEU A 88 -7.39 9.51 -10.26
N ALA A 89 -6.55 9.05 -9.34
CA ALA A 89 -7.00 8.29 -8.17
C ALA A 89 -7.92 9.14 -7.28
N ILE A 90 -7.54 10.38 -6.99
CA ILE A 90 -8.32 11.32 -6.19
C ILE A 90 -9.70 11.57 -6.83
N GLU A 91 -9.74 11.95 -8.10
CA GLU A 91 -11.00 12.29 -8.76
C GLU A 91 -11.94 11.09 -8.92
N ARG A 92 -11.39 9.91 -9.21
CA ARG A 92 -12.18 8.68 -9.29
C ARG A 92 -12.71 8.24 -7.93
N ALA A 93 -11.92 8.36 -6.88
CA ALA A 93 -12.34 8.04 -5.53
C ALA A 93 -13.40 9.04 -5.02
N LYS A 94 -13.26 10.34 -5.28
CA LYS A 94 -14.30 11.33 -4.98
C LYS A 94 -15.65 10.97 -5.62
N LYS A 95 -15.59 10.59 -6.91
CA LYS A 95 -16.80 10.15 -7.63
C LYS A 95 -17.39 8.88 -7.04
N LEU A 96 -16.56 7.90 -6.70
CA LEU A 96 -16.99 6.61 -6.16
C LEU A 96 -17.68 6.75 -4.79
N PHE A 97 -17.09 7.57 -3.91
CA PHE A 97 -17.59 7.77 -2.55
C PHE A 97 -18.51 8.98 -2.38
N ALA A 98 -18.81 9.70 -3.47
CA ALA A 98 -19.62 10.92 -3.45
C ALA A 98 -19.15 11.93 -2.39
N CYS A 99 -17.85 12.16 -2.29
CA CYS A 99 -17.25 13.05 -1.31
C CYS A 99 -16.46 14.19 -1.95
N GLU A 100 -16.35 15.32 -1.24
CA GLU A 100 -15.65 16.50 -1.73
C GLU A 100 -14.13 16.42 -1.56
N TYR A 101 -13.66 15.66 -0.56
CA TYR A 101 -12.25 15.55 -0.22
C TYR A 101 -11.84 14.11 -0.01
N ILE A 102 -10.66 13.76 -0.52
CA ILE A 102 -10.07 12.43 -0.32
C ILE A 102 -8.54 12.50 -0.35
N ASN A 103 -7.89 11.67 0.45
CA ASN A 103 -6.47 11.44 0.42
C ASN A 103 -6.22 9.98 0.02
N VAL A 104 -5.48 9.76 -1.07
CA VAL A 104 -5.20 8.43 -1.63
C VAL A 104 -3.79 7.94 -1.31
N GLN A 105 -3.01 8.69 -0.52
CA GLN A 105 -1.62 8.33 -0.23
C GLN A 105 -1.42 7.23 0.82
N PRO A 106 -2.32 7.01 1.81
CA PRO A 106 -2.12 5.93 2.76
C PRO A 106 -1.94 4.58 2.05
N ASN A 107 -0.90 3.83 2.46
CA ASN A 107 -0.59 2.53 1.87
C ASN A 107 -1.42 1.38 2.47
N SER A 108 -2.18 1.65 3.52
CA SER A 108 -3.02 0.68 4.21
C SER A 108 -4.13 1.37 5.01
N GLY A 109 -5.18 0.62 5.36
CA GLY A 109 -6.21 1.09 6.29
C GLY A 109 -5.64 1.46 7.66
N SER A 110 -4.60 0.77 8.11
CA SER A 110 -3.91 1.09 9.37
C SER A 110 -3.24 2.46 9.31
N GLN A 111 -2.57 2.79 8.22
CA GLN A 111 -1.96 4.11 8.02
C GLN A 111 -3.03 5.21 7.88
N ALA A 112 -4.13 4.93 7.19
CA ALA A 112 -5.25 5.87 7.08
C ALA A 112 -5.84 6.19 8.46
N ASN A 113 -6.11 5.16 9.29
CA ASN A 113 -6.61 5.36 10.65
C ASN A 113 -5.62 6.12 11.52
N GLN A 114 -4.32 5.81 11.41
CA GLN A 114 -3.29 6.57 12.12
C GLN A 114 -3.27 8.04 11.71
N GLY A 115 -3.41 8.34 10.42
CA GLY A 115 -3.51 9.70 9.92
C GLY A 115 -4.68 10.46 10.53
N VAL A 116 -5.85 9.82 10.61
CA VAL A 116 -7.05 10.39 11.26
C VAL A 116 -6.80 10.64 12.77
N PHE A 117 -6.27 9.67 13.49
CA PHE A 117 -5.97 9.85 14.90
C PHE A 117 -4.99 10.99 15.16
N ASN A 118 -3.91 11.07 14.37
CA ASN A 118 -2.93 12.15 14.50
C ASN A 118 -3.52 13.54 14.20
N ALA A 119 -4.54 13.62 13.37
CA ALA A 119 -5.18 14.88 13.03
C ALA A 119 -6.11 15.41 14.13
N ILE A 120 -6.72 14.53 14.91
CA ILE A 120 -7.80 14.89 15.85
C ILE A 120 -7.52 14.56 17.31
N LEU A 121 -6.46 13.78 17.61
CA LEU A 121 -6.15 13.29 18.97
C LEU A 121 -4.71 13.60 19.36
N LYS A 122 -4.47 13.60 20.65
CA LYS A 122 -3.14 13.62 21.28
C LYS A 122 -2.89 12.30 22.00
N PRO A 123 -1.63 11.87 22.18
CA PRO A 123 -1.32 10.73 23.01
C PRO A 123 -1.96 10.85 24.40
N GLY A 124 -2.62 9.78 24.84
CA GLY A 124 -3.38 9.74 26.10
C GLY A 124 -4.86 10.09 25.98
N ASP A 125 -5.32 10.65 24.87
CA ASP A 125 -6.75 10.89 24.67
C ASP A 125 -7.55 9.58 24.64
N THR A 126 -8.81 9.67 25.04
CA THR A 126 -9.68 8.50 25.11
C THR A 126 -10.35 8.22 23.77
N ILE A 127 -10.26 6.97 23.31
CA ILE A 127 -10.97 6.46 22.14
C ILE A 127 -11.92 5.33 22.55
N LEU A 128 -13.06 5.24 21.87
CA LEU A 128 -14.02 4.16 22.03
C LEU A 128 -14.04 3.32 20.74
N GLY A 129 -13.63 2.05 20.86
CA GLY A 129 -13.52 1.14 19.72
C GLY A 129 -14.19 -0.21 19.97
N GLN A 130 -14.59 -0.89 18.89
CA GLN A 130 -15.08 -2.25 18.99
C GLN A 130 -13.94 -3.22 19.29
N SER A 131 -14.13 -4.14 20.23
CA SER A 131 -13.13 -5.15 20.58
C SER A 131 -12.89 -6.15 19.44
N LEU A 132 -11.69 -6.71 19.35
CA LEU A 132 -11.34 -7.75 18.38
C LEU A 132 -12.30 -8.94 18.43
N ALA A 133 -12.63 -9.42 19.63
CA ALA A 133 -13.54 -10.54 19.86
C ALA A 133 -14.98 -10.25 19.38
N ALA A 134 -15.32 -8.98 19.17
CA ALA A 134 -16.63 -8.57 18.66
C ALA A 134 -16.56 -8.13 17.17
N GLY A 135 -15.46 -8.38 16.49
CA GLY A 135 -15.26 -8.03 15.07
C GLY A 135 -14.59 -6.70 14.84
N GLY A 136 -14.01 -6.06 15.87
CA GLY A 136 -13.23 -4.83 15.71
C GLY A 136 -11.90 -5.06 15.00
N HIS A 137 -11.34 -4.01 14.42
CA HIS A 137 -10.03 -4.03 13.80
C HIS A 137 -8.93 -3.75 14.85
N LEU A 138 -7.71 -4.22 14.59
CA LEU A 138 -6.53 -3.93 15.44
C LEU A 138 -6.35 -2.44 15.72
N THR A 139 -6.55 -1.60 14.71
CA THR A 139 -6.41 -0.13 14.82
C THR A 139 -7.52 0.57 15.59
N HIS A 140 -8.51 -0.16 16.10
CA HIS A 140 -9.57 0.38 16.95
C HIS A 140 -9.25 0.31 18.46
N GLY A 141 -7.98 0.46 18.80
CA GLY A 141 -7.54 0.49 20.20
C GLY A 141 -7.16 -0.87 20.78
N ALA A 142 -6.87 -1.89 19.96
CA ALA A 142 -6.38 -3.16 20.47
C ALA A 142 -5.01 -2.98 21.17
N ALA A 143 -4.81 -3.61 22.31
CA ALA A 143 -3.62 -3.44 23.14
C ALA A 143 -2.26 -3.63 22.42
N PRO A 144 -2.09 -4.59 21.49
CA PRO A 144 -0.83 -4.73 20.76
C PRO A 144 -0.62 -3.67 19.68
N ASN A 145 -1.67 -2.97 19.26
CA ASN A 145 -1.63 -1.95 18.21
C ASN A 145 -1.18 -0.59 18.76
N GLN A 146 -0.65 0.25 17.88
CA GLN A 146 -0.26 1.62 18.20
C GLN A 146 -1.41 2.41 18.85
N SER A 147 -2.64 2.26 18.33
CA SER A 147 -3.82 2.93 18.88
C SER A 147 -4.13 2.53 20.32
N GLY A 148 -3.89 1.26 20.69
CA GLY A 148 -4.05 0.80 22.07
C GLY A 148 -2.90 1.16 22.99
N LYS A 149 -1.72 1.51 22.43
CA LYS A 149 -0.54 1.93 23.21
C LYS A 149 -0.48 3.43 23.44
N TRP A 150 -0.96 4.22 22.49
CA TRP A 150 -0.86 5.68 22.53
C TRP A 150 -2.09 6.35 23.14
N PHE A 151 -3.24 5.70 23.05
CA PHE A 151 -4.51 6.25 23.51
C PHE A 151 -5.06 5.44 24.68
N ASN A 152 -5.91 6.08 25.48
CA ASN A 152 -6.72 5.40 26.49
C ASN A 152 -7.88 4.70 25.77
N ALA A 153 -7.66 3.47 25.31
CA ALA A 153 -8.60 2.74 24.46
C ALA A 153 -9.64 1.99 25.29
N ILE A 154 -10.86 2.44 25.25
CA ILE A 154 -12.02 1.76 25.84
C ILE A 154 -12.65 0.92 24.74
N GLN A 155 -12.77 -0.40 24.99
CA GLN A 155 -13.33 -1.33 24.00
C GLN A 155 -14.72 -1.80 24.43
N TYR A 156 -15.69 -1.64 23.52
CA TYR A 156 -17.02 -2.20 23.70
C TYR A 156 -17.18 -3.53 22.98
N ARG A 157 -18.12 -4.34 23.45
CA ARG A 157 -18.53 -5.60 22.86
C ARG A 157 -20.05 -5.75 22.97
N ARG A 158 -20.62 -6.54 22.11
CA ARG A 158 -22.06 -6.87 22.22
C ARG A 158 -22.30 -7.60 23.53
N ALA A 159 -23.29 -7.15 24.30
CA ALA A 159 -23.74 -7.90 25.47
C ALA A 159 -24.25 -9.28 25.02
N ARG A 160 -23.83 -10.35 25.72
CA ARG A 160 -24.47 -11.66 25.54
C ARG A 160 -25.89 -11.55 26.08
N ARG A 161 -26.89 -11.84 25.23
CA ARG A 161 -28.24 -12.09 25.69
C ARG A 161 -28.34 -13.46 26.32
#